data_26f08b36ff910cecfe86781ed993a9b6
#
_entry.id   26f08b36ff910cecfe86781ed993a9b6
#
_cell.length_a   1.000
_cell.length_b   1.000
_cell.length_c   1.000
_cell.angle_alpha   90.00
_cell.angle_beta   90.00
_cell.angle_gamma   90.00
#
_symmetry.space_group_name_H-M   'P 1'
#
loop_
_entity.id
_entity.type
_entity.pdbx_description
1 polymer ?
#
loop_
_entity_poly.entity_id
_entity_poly.type
_entity_poly.pdbx_seq_one_letter_code
_entity_poly.pdbx_strand_id
1 'polypeptide(L)'
;MNKEVQEFRSILKDMGDLYEKKNADYGGAIEKAIHEFGYVYSACMLFNKLERFKNLISKDDYTGKVGESLVDTLLDMANYAVETARVMMNDKYELEEKVQDFEYVNTEAWNDEEGDF
;
A
#
# COMPACT_ATOMS: atom_id res chain seq x y z
N MET A 1 7.94 20.01 -18.28
CA MET A 1 7.63 19.38 -16.98
C MET A 1 8.86 19.48 -16.11
N ASN A 2 8.72 19.87 -14.85
CA ASN A 2 9.90 20.02 -14.03
C ASN A 2 10.51 18.65 -13.67
N LYS A 3 11.78 18.71 -13.28
CA LYS A 3 12.57 17.51 -12.98
C LYS A 3 11.98 16.69 -11.83
N GLU A 4 11.51 17.34 -10.78
CA GLU A 4 10.93 16.68 -9.62
C GLU A 4 9.73 15.82 -10.00
N VAL A 5 8.82 16.36 -10.80
CA VAL A 5 7.62 15.63 -11.25
C VAL A 5 8.02 14.46 -12.14
N GLN A 6 9.00 14.67 -13.02
CA GLN A 6 9.49 13.60 -13.90
C GLN A 6 10.11 12.46 -13.09
N GLU A 7 10.91 12.78 -12.09
CA GLU A 7 11.53 11.78 -11.21
C GLU A 7 10.47 10.99 -10.43
N PHE A 8 9.48 11.69 -9.88
CA PHE A 8 8.39 11.04 -9.15
C PHE A 8 7.64 10.06 -10.03
N ARG A 9 7.25 10.50 -11.23
CA ARG A 9 6.52 9.63 -12.18
C ARG A 9 7.35 8.46 -12.66
N SER A 10 8.66 8.66 -12.83
CA SER A 10 9.57 7.59 -13.23
C SER A 10 9.64 6.50 -12.17
N ILE A 11 9.70 6.88 -10.89
CA ILE A 11 9.70 5.92 -9.79
C ILE A 11 8.38 5.11 -9.79
N LEU A 12 7.24 5.78 -9.95
CA LEU A 12 5.95 5.10 -10.00
C LEU A 12 5.86 4.11 -11.16
N LYS A 13 6.38 4.50 -12.32
CA LYS A 13 6.42 3.61 -13.48
C LYS A 13 7.27 2.38 -13.21
N ASP A 14 8.46 2.58 -12.67
CA ASP A 14 9.36 1.46 -12.33
C ASP A 14 8.74 0.53 -11.30
N MET A 15 8.04 1.08 -10.32
CA MET A 15 7.31 0.28 -9.34
C MET A 15 6.22 -0.56 -10.00
N GLY A 16 5.46 0.03 -10.93
CA GLY A 16 4.43 -0.69 -11.66
C GLY A 16 4.99 -1.83 -12.50
N ASP A 17 6.10 -1.57 -13.19
CA ASP A 17 6.77 -2.57 -14.03
C ASP A 17 7.28 -3.74 -13.18
N LEU A 18 7.89 -3.44 -12.04
CA LEU A 18 8.38 -4.46 -11.11
C LEU A 18 7.24 -5.27 -10.50
N TYR A 19 6.15 -4.59 -10.13
CA TYR A 19 4.95 -5.24 -9.60
C TYR A 19 4.38 -6.24 -10.61
N GLU A 20 4.26 -5.84 -11.87
CA GLU A 20 3.77 -6.71 -12.93
C GLU A 20 4.60 -7.98 -13.04
N LYS A 21 5.92 -7.83 -13.02
CA LYS A 21 6.85 -8.96 -13.10
C LYS A 21 6.71 -9.90 -11.91
N LYS A 22 6.69 -9.34 -10.69
CA LYS A 22 6.56 -10.15 -9.46
C LYS A 22 5.19 -10.82 -9.35
N ASN A 23 4.14 -10.11 -9.76
CA ASN A 23 2.79 -10.63 -9.67
C ASN A 23 2.57 -11.83 -10.58
N ALA A 24 3.26 -11.88 -11.71
CA ALA A 24 3.23 -13.06 -12.58
C ALA A 24 3.73 -14.31 -11.85
N ASP A 25 4.71 -14.13 -10.95
CA ASP A 25 5.27 -15.24 -10.18
C ASP A 25 4.46 -15.58 -8.93
N TYR A 26 3.91 -14.59 -8.24
CA TYR A 26 3.29 -14.77 -6.92
C TYR A 26 1.76 -14.79 -6.94
N GLY A 27 1.15 -14.52 -8.10
CA GLY A 27 -0.28 -14.70 -8.28
C GLY A 27 -1.17 -13.86 -7.36
N GLY A 28 -0.78 -12.63 -7.09
CA GLY A 28 -1.60 -11.73 -6.27
C GLY A 28 -1.59 -12.06 -4.79
N ALA A 29 -0.43 -12.46 -4.26
CA ALA A 29 -0.29 -12.93 -2.89
C ALA A 29 -0.74 -11.89 -1.84
N ILE A 30 -0.51 -10.60 -2.07
CA ILE A 30 -0.90 -9.55 -1.11
C ILE A 30 -2.42 -9.48 -1.01
N GLU A 31 -3.12 -9.46 -2.14
CA GLU A 31 -4.59 -9.42 -2.17
C GLU A 31 -5.18 -10.65 -1.49
N LYS A 32 -4.62 -11.83 -1.78
CA LYS A 32 -5.06 -13.07 -1.14
C LYS A 32 -4.86 -13.03 0.37
N ALA A 33 -3.74 -12.50 0.83
CA ALA A 33 -3.45 -12.38 2.26
C ALA A 33 -4.42 -11.40 2.93
N ILE A 34 -4.75 -10.29 2.27
CA ILE A 34 -5.73 -9.34 2.80
C ILE A 34 -7.10 -10.00 2.93
N HIS A 35 -7.52 -10.75 1.93
CA HIS A 35 -8.82 -11.44 1.98
C HIS A 35 -8.85 -12.55 3.03
N GLU A 36 -7.73 -13.21 3.27
CA GLU A 36 -7.63 -14.27 4.27
C GLU A 36 -7.58 -13.72 5.70
N PHE A 37 -6.75 -12.69 5.93
CA PHE A 37 -6.43 -12.21 7.27
C PHE A 37 -6.99 -10.81 7.57
N GLY A 38 -7.61 -10.16 6.59
CA GLY A 38 -8.12 -8.79 6.75
C GLY A 38 -7.04 -7.74 6.59
N TYR A 39 -7.44 -6.47 6.71
CA TYR A 39 -6.51 -5.34 6.56
C TYR A 39 -5.45 -5.26 7.66
N VAL A 40 -5.62 -6.02 8.73
CA VAL A 40 -4.58 -6.13 9.77
C VAL A 40 -3.29 -6.72 9.18
N TYR A 41 -3.39 -7.56 8.16
CA TYR A 41 -2.21 -8.03 7.45
C TYR A 41 -1.38 -6.86 6.90
N SER A 42 -2.05 -5.92 6.23
CA SER A 42 -1.38 -4.73 5.69
C SER A 42 -0.76 -3.88 6.78
N ALA A 43 -1.49 -3.69 7.89
CA ALA A 43 -0.96 -2.94 9.04
C ALA A 43 0.32 -3.57 9.58
N CYS A 44 0.35 -4.90 9.69
CA CYS A 44 1.54 -5.62 10.14
C CYS A 44 2.71 -5.47 9.16
N MET A 45 2.44 -5.53 7.87
CA MET A 45 3.50 -5.39 6.87
C MET A 45 4.06 -3.99 6.84
N LEU A 46 3.19 -2.98 6.93
CA LEU A 46 3.63 -1.58 7.00
C LEU A 46 4.43 -1.32 8.27
N PHE A 47 3.98 -1.87 9.39
CA PHE A 47 4.69 -1.78 10.67
C PHE A 47 6.10 -2.38 10.55
N ASN A 48 6.22 -3.56 9.99
CA ASN A 48 7.51 -4.23 9.82
C ASN A 48 8.48 -3.39 8.98
N LYS A 49 7.99 -2.81 7.89
CA LYS A 49 8.82 -1.98 7.02
C LYS A 49 9.20 -0.66 7.72
N LEU A 50 8.27 -0.08 8.48
CA LEU A 50 8.55 1.13 9.25
C LEU A 50 9.63 0.85 10.30
N GLU A 51 9.54 -0.25 11.03
CA GLU A 51 10.55 -0.62 12.01
C GLU A 51 11.91 -0.86 11.37
N ARG A 52 11.94 -1.50 10.21
CA ARG A 52 13.16 -1.67 9.44
C ARG A 52 13.75 -0.32 9.02
N PHE A 53 12.91 0.60 8.54
CA PHE A 53 13.35 1.95 8.15
C PHE A 53 13.94 2.70 9.35
N LYS A 54 13.25 2.68 10.49
CA LYS A 54 13.71 3.31 11.72
C LYS A 54 15.07 2.74 12.16
N ASN A 55 15.22 1.43 12.09
CA ASN A 55 16.45 0.77 12.46
C ASN A 55 17.61 1.17 11.53
N LEU A 56 17.34 1.25 10.23
CA LEU A 56 18.35 1.63 9.25
C LEU A 56 18.78 3.08 9.39
N ILE A 57 17.86 4.01 9.66
CA ILE A 57 18.20 5.43 9.83
C ILE A 57 18.93 5.71 11.14
N SER A 58 18.89 4.77 12.09
CA SER A 58 19.67 4.93 13.32
C SER A 58 21.17 4.74 13.11
N LYS A 59 21.58 4.25 11.94
CA LYS A 59 22.98 4.11 11.56
C LYS A 59 23.51 5.46 11.07
N ASP A 60 24.76 5.75 11.33
CA ASP A 60 25.37 7.05 11.01
C ASP A 60 25.69 7.23 9.54
N ASP A 61 25.79 6.13 8.80
CA ASP A 61 26.15 6.17 7.37
C ASP A 61 25.00 5.68 6.51
N TYR A 62 24.47 6.56 5.67
CA TYR A 62 23.36 6.26 4.75
C TYR A 62 23.82 5.98 3.33
N THR A 63 25.13 5.83 3.10
CA THR A 63 25.65 5.55 1.76
C THR A 63 25.76 4.05 1.49
N GLY A 64 26.04 3.71 0.23
CA GLY A 64 26.26 2.32 -0.16
C GLY A 64 25.07 1.43 0.13
N LYS A 65 25.32 0.27 0.74
CA LYS A 65 24.29 -0.74 1.00
C LYS A 65 23.19 -0.27 1.95
N VAL A 66 23.54 0.58 2.92
CA VAL A 66 22.55 1.12 3.86
C VAL A 66 21.60 2.06 3.11
N GLY A 67 22.14 2.94 2.25
CA GLY A 67 21.33 3.83 1.43
C GLY A 67 20.40 3.07 0.49
N GLU A 68 20.89 2.02 -0.17
CA GLU A 68 20.07 1.15 -1.02
C GLU A 68 18.96 0.48 -0.23
N SER A 69 19.27 -0.04 0.96
CA SER A 69 18.29 -0.70 1.81
C SER A 69 17.21 0.27 2.31
N LEU A 70 17.55 1.53 2.55
CA LEU A 70 16.57 2.56 2.91
C LEU A 70 15.59 2.81 1.77
N VAL A 71 16.09 2.99 0.56
CA VAL A 71 15.25 3.21 -0.62
C VAL A 71 14.35 2.00 -0.86
N ASP A 72 14.92 0.80 -0.86
CA ASP A 72 14.17 -0.43 -1.08
C ASP A 72 13.06 -0.60 -0.04
N THR A 73 13.35 -0.30 1.23
CA THR A 73 12.37 -0.39 2.31
C THR A 73 11.23 0.58 2.09
N LEU A 74 11.52 1.83 1.67
CA LEU A 74 10.49 2.82 1.38
C LEU A 74 9.62 2.40 0.19
N LEU A 75 10.24 1.84 -0.86
CA LEU A 75 9.48 1.36 -2.03
C LEU A 75 8.63 0.14 -1.68
N ASP A 76 9.11 -0.73 -0.79
CA ASP A 76 8.31 -1.85 -0.28
C ASP A 76 7.09 -1.34 0.50
N MET A 77 7.28 -0.34 1.36
CA MET A 77 6.17 0.28 2.09
C MET A 77 5.14 0.86 1.13
N ALA A 78 5.62 1.58 0.11
CA ALA A 78 4.75 2.17 -0.90
C ALA A 78 3.96 1.08 -1.64
N ASN A 79 4.61 -0.02 -1.97
CA ASN A 79 3.95 -1.13 -2.65
C ASN A 79 2.82 -1.72 -1.80
N TYR A 80 3.06 -1.99 -0.52
CA TYR A 80 2.01 -2.49 0.38
C TYR A 80 0.88 -1.47 0.54
N ALA A 81 1.22 -0.18 0.64
CA ALA A 81 0.23 0.87 0.79
C ALA A 81 -0.66 0.99 -0.46
N VAL A 82 -0.06 1.02 -1.63
CA VAL A 82 -0.79 1.14 -2.90
C VAL A 82 -1.65 -0.09 -3.15
N GLU A 83 -1.11 -1.29 -2.93
CA GLU A 83 -1.85 -2.53 -3.09
C GLU A 83 -3.05 -2.62 -2.13
N THR A 84 -2.84 -2.23 -0.89
CA THR A 84 -3.93 -2.21 0.09
C THR A 84 -5.01 -1.23 -0.32
N ALA A 85 -4.61 -0.04 -0.78
CA ALA A 85 -5.56 0.95 -1.27
C ALA A 85 -6.36 0.42 -2.48
N ARG A 86 -5.68 -0.27 -3.40
CA ARG A 86 -6.34 -0.88 -4.56
C ARG A 86 -7.40 -1.90 -4.14
N VAL A 87 -7.04 -2.79 -3.22
CA VAL A 87 -7.97 -3.80 -2.71
C VAL A 87 -9.15 -3.14 -1.99
N MET A 88 -8.88 -2.14 -1.14
CA MET A 88 -9.93 -1.40 -0.46
C MET A 88 -10.90 -0.73 -1.42
N MET A 89 -10.38 -0.11 -2.48
CA MET A 89 -11.21 0.53 -3.49
C MET A 89 -12.12 -0.49 -4.17
N ASN A 90 -11.61 -1.66 -4.49
CA ASN A 90 -12.40 -2.73 -5.09
C ASN A 90 -13.43 -3.28 -4.11
N ASP A 91 -13.04 -3.51 -2.87
CA ASP A 91 -13.95 -3.99 -1.82
C ASP A 91 -15.05 -2.97 -1.56
N LYS A 92 -14.73 -1.68 -1.58
CA LYS A 92 -15.71 -0.62 -1.42
C LYS A 92 -16.74 -0.64 -2.55
N TYR A 93 -16.31 -0.81 -3.79
CA TYR A 93 -17.23 -0.91 -4.93
C TYR A 93 -18.12 -2.14 -4.83
N GLU A 94 -17.57 -3.28 -4.46
CA GLU A 94 -18.33 -4.50 -4.24
C GLU A 94 -19.37 -4.31 -3.12
N LEU A 95 -18.97 -3.66 -2.04
CA LEU A 95 -19.86 -3.38 -0.92
C LEU A 95 -21.00 -2.44 -1.34
N GLU A 96 -20.70 -1.41 -2.13
CA GLU A 96 -21.72 -0.49 -2.65
C GLU A 96 -22.74 -1.21 -3.53
N GLU A 97 -22.29 -2.11 -4.39
CA GLU A 97 -23.19 -2.93 -5.22
C GLU A 97 -24.09 -3.81 -4.36
N LYS A 98 -23.53 -4.49 -3.38
CA LYS A 98 -24.31 -5.33 -2.45
C LYS A 98 -25.30 -4.54 -1.64
N VAL A 99 -24.93 -3.33 -1.26
CA VAL A 99 -25.76 -2.44 -0.46
C VAL A 99 -26.98 -1.97 -1.24
N GLN A 100 -26.87 -1.75 -2.53
CA GLN A 100 -28.02 -1.41 -3.37
C GLN A 100 -29.11 -2.49 -3.35
N ASP A 101 -28.70 -3.75 -3.20
CA ASP A 101 -29.64 -4.88 -3.14
C ASP A 101 -30.40 -4.96 -1.82
N PHE A 102 -29.88 -4.36 -0.75
CA PHE A 102 -30.46 -4.47 0.58
C PHE A 102 -31.24 -3.25 1.07
N GLU A 103 -31.29 -2.17 0.31
CA GLU A 103 -31.95 -0.90 0.69
C GLU A 103 -31.55 -0.38 2.06
N TYR A 104 -30.46 -0.87 2.62
CA TYR A 104 -30.09 -0.54 3.96
C TYR A 104 -28.64 -0.12 4.07
N VAL A 105 -28.44 1.12 4.47
CA VAL A 105 -27.13 1.61 4.90
C VAL A 105 -27.33 2.61 6.02
N ASN A 106 -26.68 2.40 7.14
CA ASN A 106 -26.55 3.45 8.13
C ASN A 106 -25.41 4.39 7.71
N THR A 107 -25.73 5.25 6.74
CA THR A 107 -24.73 6.16 6.16
C THR A 107 -24.24 7.22 7.14
N GLU A 108 -25.04 7.53 8.18
CA GLU A 108 -24.65 8.52 9.18
C GLU A 108 -23.44 8.08 9.98
N ALA A 109 -23.38 6.81 10.38
CA ALA A 109 -22.22 6.27 11.11
C ALA A 109 -20.95 6.31 10.26
N TRP A 110 -21.06 6.04 8.97
CA TRP A 110 -19.91 6.10 8.07
C TRP A 110 -19.39 7.52 7.86
N ASN A 111 -20.31 8.47 7.72
CA ASN A 111 -19.95 9.87 7.52
C ASN A 111 -19.26 10.47 8.75
N ASP A 112 -19.69 10.08 9.95
CA ASP A 112 -19.07 10.53 11.19
C ASP A 112 -17.62 10.01 11.31
N GLU A 113 -17.38 8.78 10.90
CA GLU A 113 -16.03 8.22 10.91
C GLU A 113 -15.12 8.90 9.89
N GLU A 114 -15.63 9.19 8.71
CA GLU A 114 -14.86 9.90 7.68
C GLU A 114 -14.51 11.32 8.09
N GLY A 115 -15.35 11.97 8.89
CA GLY A 115 -15.12 13.32 9.37
C GLY A 115 -13.91 13.46 10.29
N ASP A 116 -13.42 12.37 10.84
CA ASP A 116 -12.28 12.35 11.77
C ASP A 116 -10.92 12.33 11.07
N PHE A 117 -10.90 12.18 9.77
CA PHE A 117 -9.67 12.27 8.99
C PHE A 117 -9.40 13.74 8.57
#